data_8756255c74b750b966e1fc8904290cca
#
_entry.id   8756255c74b750b966e1fc8904290cca
#
_cell.length_a   1.000
_cell.length_b   1.000
_cell.length_c   1.000
_cell.angle_alpha   90.00
_cell.angle_beta   90.00
_cell.angle_gamma   90.00
#
_symmetry.space_group_name_H-M   'P 1'
#
loop_
_entity.id
_entity.type
_entity.pdbx_description
1 polymer ?
#
loop_
_entity_poly.entity_id
_entity_poly.type
_entity_poly.pdbx_seq_one_letter_code
_entity_poly.pdbx_strand_id
1 'polypeptide(L)'
;LLTSGKVKTNSGERSLLKNLGSWLGGLTIARLQPVLMIDLDVKGLILDAYEAGRMIAVIPFVAKILEPAKDNYVFKPPNPWTAALLALLAEIYLDRDLKLNLKFETERLFKHFNLSVKDVKPSNLLQNRQRVRIDNPDFVADKVPAGLGGLGPGGMLQTATSDGQL
;
A
#
# COMPACT_ATOMS: atom_id res chain seq x y z
N LEU A 1 -12.08 -6.31 -8.84
CA LEU A 1 -11.87 -5.58 -7.57
C LEU A 1 -10.40 -5.21 -7.37
N LEU A 2 -9.48 -6.16 -7.42
CA LEU A 2 -8.03 -5.94 -7.15
C LEU A 2 -7.38 -4.90 -8.07
N THR A 3 -7.85 -4.78 -9.30
CA THR A 3 -7.35 -3.81 -10.29
C THR A 3 -8.17 -2.52 -10.37
N SER A 4 -9.31 -2.47 -9.65
CA SER A 4 -10.23 -1.33 -9.68
C SER A 4 -9.63 -0.12 -8.94
N GLY A 5 -9.70 1.06 -9.56
CA GLY A 5 -9.35 2.32 -8.89
C GLY A 5 -10.29 2.68 -7.74
N LYS A 6 -11.50 2.14 -7.71
CA LYS A 6 -12.50 2.41 -6.67
C LYS A 6 -12.05 1.97 -5.27
N VAL A 7 -11.18 0.96 -5.17
CA VAL A 7 -10.63 0.52 -3.87
C VAL A 7 -9.82 1.61 -3.16
N LYS A 8 -9.33 2.62 -3.88
CA LYS A 8 -8.61 3.75 -3.29
C LYS A 8 -9.52 4.62 -2.42
N THR A 9 -10.77 4.81 -2.81
CA THR A 9 -11.72 5.75 -2.20
C THR A 9 -12.88 5.07 -1.49
N ASN A 10 -13.32 3.89 -1.95
CA ASN A 10 -14.49 3.20 -1.42
C ASN A 10 -14.12 2.21 -0.30
N SER A 11 -14.53 2.52 0.92
CA SER A 11 -14.28 1.66 2.10
C SER A 11 -15.05 0.33 2.05
N GLY A 12 -16.25 0.33 1.44
CA GLY A 12 -17.06 -0.89 1.27
C GLY A 12 -16.36 -1.91 0.37
N GLU A 13 -15.76 -1.46 -0.73
CA GLU A 13 -14.98 -2.34 -1.62
C GLU A 13 -13.74 -2.91 -0.92
N ARG A 14 -13.06 -2.09 -0.09
CA ARG A 14 -11.93 -2.57 0.74
C ARG A 14 -12.37 -3.63 1.76
N SER A 15 -13.52 -3.42 2.40
CA SER A 15 -14.08 -4.38 3.36
C SER A 15 -14.47 -5.70 2.68
N LEU A 16 -15.10 -5.61 1.51
CA LEU A 16 -15.42 -6.78 0.70
C LEU A 16 -14.15 -7.55 0.32
N LEU A 17 -13.13 -6.84 -0.16
CA LEU A 17 -11.85 -7.44 -0.53
C LEU A 17 -11.18 -8.13 0.65
N LYS A 18 -11.20 -7.51 1.83
CA LYS A 18 -10.68 -8.09 3.08
C LYS A 18 -11.41 -9.39 3.44
N ASN A 19 -12.73 -9.42 3.32
CA ASN A 19 -13.53 -10.62 3.56
C ASN A 19 -13.22 -11.74 2.55
N LEU A 20 -13.03 -11.39 1.28
CA LEU A 20 -12.59 -12.33 0.24
C LEU A 20 -11.22 -12.91 0.56
N GLY A 21 -10.28 -12.11 1.07
CA GLY A 21 -8.98 -12.58 1.54
C GLY A 21 -9.11 -13.62 2.66
N SER A 22 -9.97 -13.35 3.65
CA SER A 22 -10.25 -14.30 4.75
C SER A 22 -10.85 -15.61 4.23
N TRP A 23 -11.81 -15.51 3.30
CA TRP A 23 -12.43 -16.67 2.67
C TRP A 23 -11.40 -17.49 1.87
N LEU A 24 -10.57 -16.84 1.05
CA LEU A 24 -9.53 -17.49 0.27
C LEU A 24 -8.50 -18.19 1.16
N GLY A 25 -8.01 -17.52 2.21
CA GLY A 25 -7.09 -18.12 3.18
C GLY A 25 -7.70 -19.34 3.89
N GLY A 26 -9.00 -19.28 4.21
CA GLY A 26 -9.75 -20.40 4.80
C GLY A 26 -9.90 -21.60 3.87
N LEU A 27 -10.04 -21.38 2.57
CA LEU A 27 -10.17 -22.45 1.57
C LEU A 27 -8.81 -23.03 1.13
N THR A 28 -7.75 -22.28 1.25
CA THR A 28 -6.41 -22.65 0.78
C THR A 28 -5.48 -22.95 1.94
N ILE A 29 -4.86 -21.96 2.52
CA ILE A 29 -3.83 -22.08 3.54
C ILE A 29 -4.31 -22.89 4.76
N ALA A 30 -5.51 -22.60 5.28
CA ALA A 30 -6.07 -23.33 6.41
C ALA A 30 -6.28 -24.83 6.13
N ARG A 31 -6.43 -25.19 4.86
CA ARG A 31 -6.62 -26.58 4.39
C ARG A 31 -5.33 -27.21 3.83
N LEU A 32 -4.17 -26.64 4.11
CA LEU A 32 -2.88 -27.10 3.60
C LEU A 32 -2.76 -27.03 2.06
N GLN A 33 -3.61 -26.22 1.43
CA GLN A 33 -3.58 -26.00 -0.02
C GLN A 33 -2.83 -24.70 -0.34
N PRO A 34 -1.91 -24.71 -1.28
CA PRO A 34 -1.22 -23.49 -1.67
C PRO A 34 -2.14 -22.55 -2.45
N VAL A 35 -1.90 -21.24 -2.34
CA VAL A 35 -2.41 -20.28 -3.31
C VAL A 35 -1.49 -20.37 -4.52
N LEU A 36 -1.98 -20.94 -5.60
CA LEU A 36 -1.18 -21.15 -6.81
C LEU A 36 -0.93 -19.81 -7.51
N MET A 37 0.29 -19.59 -7.95
CA MET A 37 0.68 -18.38 -8.68
C MET A 37 -0.10 -18.20 -9.98
N ILE A 38 -0.53 -19.29 -10.61
CA ILE A 38 -1.36 -19.25 -11.83
C ILE A 38 -2.77 -18.70 -11.55
N ASP A 39 -3.28 -18.91 -10.33
CA ASP A 39 -4.62 -18.42 -9.95
C ASP A 39 -4.52 -17.02 -9.33
N LEU A 40 -3.53 -16.79 -8.48
CA LEU A 40 -3.27 -15.50 -7.83
C LEU A 40 -1.80 -15.36 -7.47
N ASP A 41 -1.08 -14.53 -8.21
CA ASP A 41 0.27 -14.10 -7.85
C ASP A 41 0.21 -13.05 -6.73
N VAL A 42 0.22 -13.51 -5.49
CA VAL A 42 0.13 -12.63 -4.31
C VAL A 42 1.31 -11.67 -4.24
N LYS A 43 2.51 -12.12 -4.61
CA LYS A 43 3.71 -11.27 -4.63
C LYS A 43 3.62 -10.19 -5.70
N GLY A 44 3.27 -10.57 -6.92
CA GLY A 44 3.04 -9.62 -8.02
C GLY A 44 1.94 -8.63 -7.69
N LEU A 45 0.85 -9.09 -7.05
CA LEU A 45 -0.24 -8.23 -6.61
C LEU A 45 0.22 -7.13 -5.64
N ILE A 46 1.09 -7.45 -4.67
CA ILE A 46 1.65 -6.46 -3.74
C ILE A 46 2.51 -5.44 -4.50
N LEU A 47 3.35 -5.92 -5.42
CA LEU A 47 4.23 -5.07 -6.22
C LEU A 47 3.42 -4.11 -7.13
N ASP A 48 2.39 -4.61 -7.80
CA ASP A 48 1.49 -3.81 -8.63
C ASP A 48 0.69 -2.80 -7.78
N ALA A 49 0.29 -3.19 -6.57
CA ALA A 49 -0.40 -2.30 -5.65
C ALA A 49 0.53 -1.18 -5.16
N TYR A 50 1.79 -1.46 -4.91
CA TYR A 50 2.79 -0.46 -4.56
C TYR A 50 2.95 0.59 -5.66
N GLU A 51 3.11 0.14 -6.90
CA GLU A 51 3.26 1.03 -8.06
C GLU A 51 2.00 1.86 -8.32
N ALA A 52 0.83 1.25 -8.22
CA ALA A 52 -0.45 1.88 -8.56
C ALA A 52 -1.12 2.65 -7.42
N GLY A 53 -0.58 2.64 -6.19
CA GLY A 53 -1.19 3.28 -5.03
C GLY A 53 -2.47 2.59 -4.57
N ARG A 54 -2.47 1.25 -4.46
CA ARG A 54 -3.61 0.44 -4.04
C ARG A 54 -3.32 -0.42 -2.82
N MET A 55 -2.20 -0.18 -2.14
CA MET A 55 -1.81 -0.97 -0.96
C MET A 55 -2.82 -0.85 0.18
N ILE A 56 -3.54 0.26 0.28
CA ILE A 56 -4.61 0.45 1.27
C ILE A 56 -5.69 -0.65 1.21
N ALA A 57 -5.88 -1.28 0.04
CA ALA A 57 -6.79 -2.39 -0.14
C ALA A 57 -6.07 -3.74 -0.15
N VAL A 58 -4.89 -3.81 -0.78
CA VAL A 58 -4.18 -5.07 -1.03
C VAL A 58 -3.47 -5.58 0.22
N ILE A 59 -2.85 -4.73 1.04
CA ILE A 59 -2.18 -5.19 2.28
C ILE A 59 -3.16 -5.86 3.23
N PRO A 60 -4.35 -5.29 3.56
CA PRO A 60 -5.32 -5.97 4.40
C PRO A 60 -5.86 -7.28 3.78
N PHE A 61 -6.01 -7.34 2.46
CA PHE A 61 -6.41 -8.54 1.74
C PHE A 61 -5.38 -9.67 1.89
N VAL A 62 -4.11 -9.37 1.63
CA VAL A 62 -3.00 -10.32 1.75
C VAL A 62 -2.82 -10.76 3.21
N ALA A 63 -2.93 -9.83 4.16
CA ALA A 63 -2.87 -10.16 5.58
C ALA A 63 -3.92 -11.21 5.97
N LYS A 64 -5.15 -11.07 5.44
CA LYS A 64 -6.23 -12.04 5.68
C LYS A 64 -6.00 -13.40 5.04
N ILE A 65 -5.36 -13.45 3.87
CA ILE A 65 -4.95 -14.72 3.25
C ILE A 65 -3.89 -15.43 4.12
N LEU A 66 -2.96 -14.67 4.69
CA LEU A 66 -1.83 -15.21 5.45
C LEU A 66 -2.17 -15.59 6.91
N GLU A 67 -3.21 -14.98 7.51
CA GLU A 67 -3.57 -15.26 8.91
C GLU A 67 -3.61 -16.76 9.27
N PRO A 68 -4.22 -17.64 8.47
CA PRO A 68 -4.26 -19.08 8.79
C PRO A 68 -2.89 -19.78 8.76
N ALA A 69 -1.87 -19.15 8.16
CA ALA A 69 -0.53 -19.75 8.08
C ALA A 69 0.16 -19.87 9.44
N LYS A 70 -0.25 -19.10 10.45
CA LYS A 70 0.32 -19.13 11.80
C LYS A 70 0.29 -20.52 12.42
N ASP A 71 -0.88 -21.15 12.36
CA ASP A 71 -1.14 -22.44 13.00
C ASP A 71 -0.94 -23.62 12.03
N ASN A 72 -0.44 -23.33 10.84
CA ASN A 72 -0.26 -24.29 9.77
C ASN A 72 1.20 -24.77 9.70
N TYR A 73 1.42 -26.07 9.89
CA TYR A 73 2.79 -26.64 9.90
C TYR A 73 3.51 -26.54 8.54
N VAL A 74 2.77 -26.36 7.42
CA VAL A 74 3.35 -26.22 6.07
C VAL A 74 3.71 -24.76 5.80
N PHE A 75 2.75 -23.84 6.00
CA PHE A 75 2.86 -22.45 5.56
C PHE A 75 3.36 -21.47 6.62
N LYS A 76 3.52 -21.90 7.88
CA LYS A 76 4.10 -21.02 8.90
C LYS A 76 5.53 -20.60 8.52
N PRO A 77 6.00 -19.41 8.93
CA PRO A 77 7.41 -19.09 8.80
C PRO A 77 8.28 -20.16 9.50
N PRO A 78 9.34 -20.68 8.91
CA PRO A 78 10.13 -20.14 7.80
C PRO A 78 9.78 -20.68 6.39
N ASN A 79 8.53 -21.07 6.11
CA ASN A 79 8.17 -21.46 4.75
C ASN A 79 8.62 -20.41 3.74
N PRO A 80 9.33 -20.76 2.63
CA PRO A 80 9.91 -19.80 1.70
C PRO A 80 8.89 -18.85 1.07
N TRP A 81 7.68 -19.32 0.75
CA TRP A 81 6.61 -18.49 0.18
C TRP A 81 6.12 -17.45 1.19
N THR A 82 5.78 -17.86 2.39
CA THR A 82 5.34 -16.95 3.46
C THR A 82 6.46 -16.00 3.86
N ALA A 83 7.69 -16.49 4.01
CA ALA A 83 8.85 -15.68 4.35
C ALA A 83 9.13 -14.60 3.29
N ALA A 84 8.99 -14.93 2.00
CA ALA A 84 9.18 -13.97 0.91
C ALA A 84 8.13 -12.84 0.93
N LEU A 85 6.87 -13.17 1.23
CA LEU A 85 5.80 -12.17 1.37
C LEU A 85 6.02 -11.27 2.60
N LEU A 86 6.42 -11.85 3.73
CA LEU A 86 6.75 -11.07 4.93
C LEU A 86 7.97 -10.17 4.70
N ALA A 87 8.99 -10.62 3.98
CA ALA A 87 10.15 -9.83 3.62
C ALA A 87 9.77 -8.63 2.72
N LEU A 88 8.86 -8.81 1.77
CA LEU A 88 8.34 -7.73 0.93
C LEU A 88 7.52 -6.72 1.75
N LEU A 89 6.66 -7.20 2.65
CA LEU A 89 5.89 -6.32 3.54
C LEU A 89 6.81 -5.55 4.51
N ALA A 90 7.90 -6.17 4.97
CA ALA A 90 8.90 -5.49 5.79
C ALA A 90 9.62 -4.39 5.01
N GLU A 91 9.95 -4.60 3.72
CA GLU A 91 10.54 -3.57 2.85
C GLU A 91 9.59 -2.37 2.68
N ILE A 92 8.30 -2.63 2.42
CA ILE A 92 7.26 -1.59 2.31
C ILE A 92 7.14 -0.81 3.63
N TYR A 93 7.15 -1.51 4.76
CA TYR A 93 7.03 -0.89 6.10
C TYR A 93 8.15 0.11 6.40
N LEU A 94 9.35 -0.11 5.88
CA LEU A 94 10.50 0.76 6.09
C LEU A 94 10.40 2.09 5.33
N ASP A 95 9.48 2.22 4.37
CA ASP A 95 9.25 3.50 3.70
C ASP A 95 8.75 4.54 4.70
N ARG A 96 9.47 5.67 4.77
CA ARG A 96 9.19 6.73 5.76
C ARG A 96 7.84 7.38 5.54
N ASP A 97 7.45 7.52 4.27
CA ASP A 97 6.24 8.22 3.85
C ASP A 97 5.01 7.32 3.85
N LEU A 98 5.17 6.03 4.12
CA LEU A 98 4.05 5.09 4.22
C LEU A 98 3.07 5.53 5.30
N LYS A 99 1.79 5.58 4.97
CA LYS A 99 0.74 5.96 5.92
C LYS A 99 0.68 5.03 7.12
N LEU A 100 0.40 5.61 8.27
CA LEU A 100 0.40 4.94 9.56
C LEU A 100 -0.58 3.77 9.64
N ASN A 101 -1.74 3.87 8.99
CA ASN A 101 -2.72 2.78 8.94
C ASN A 101 -2.15 1.53 8.25
N LEU A 102 -1.34 1.68 7.19
CA LEU A 102 -0.68 0.55 6.52
C LEU A 102 0.45 -0.02 7.37
N LYS A 103 1.18 0.83 8.09
CA LYS A 103 2.17 0.37 9.07
C LYS A 103 1.52 -0.48 10.16
N PHE A 104 0.39 -0.05 10.70
CA PHE A 104 -0.35 -0.81 11.71
C PHE A 104 -0.91 -2.14 11.19
N GLU A 105 -1.44 -2.18 9.97
CA GLU A 105 -1.90 -3.44 9.37
C GLU A 105 -0.74 -4.42 9.20
N THR A 106 0.41 -3.96 8.76
CA THR A 106 1.63 -4.77 8.64
C THR A 106 2.10 -5.26 10.01
N GLU A 107 2.23 -4.37 11.00
CA GLU A 107 2.63 -4.74 12.37
C GLU A 107 1.68 -5.76 12.98
N ARG A 108 0.37 -5.61 12.75
CA ARG A 108 -0.65 -6.55 13.25
C ARG A 108 -0.44 -7.94 12.68
N LEU A 109 -0.14 -8.05 11.38
CA LEU A 109 0.16 -9.32 10.74
C LEU A 109 1.42 -9.95 11.33
N PHE A 110 2.49 -9.18 11.50
CA PHE A 110 3.75 -9.69 12.09
C PHE A 110 3.54 -10.17 13.53
N LYS A 111 2.83 -9.38 14.36
CA LYS A 111 2.46 -9.79 15.72
C LYS A 111 1.62 -11.07 15.74
N HIS A 112 0.74 -11.25 14.76
CA HIS A 112 -0.03 -12.47 14.61
C HIS A 112 0.87 -13.70 14.45
N PHE A 113 1.99 -13.56 13.75
CA PHE A 113 3.03 -14.61 13.64
C PHE A 113 4.01 -14.67 14.81
N ASN A 114 3.82 -13.89 15.87
CA ASN A 114 4.77 -13.69 16.96
C ASN A 114 6.15 -13.18 16.50
N LEU A 115 6.16 -12.37 15.44
CA LEU A 115 7.34 -11.74 14.86
C LEU A 115 7.29 -10.22 15.05
N SER A 116 8.46 -9.59 15.08
CA SER A 116 8.59 -8.15 14.87
C SER A 116 8.99 -7.88 13.42
N VAL A 117 8.55 -6.75 12.86
CA VAL A 117 8.98 -6.35 11.51
C VAL A 117 10.50 -6.21 11.41
N LYS A 118 11.14 -5.85 12.53
CA LYS A 118 12.60 -5.68 12.63
C LYS A 118 13.37 -7.01 12.58
N ASP A 119 12.72 -8.12 12.92
CA ASP A 119 13.33 -9.45 12.95
C ASP A 119 13.39 -10.09 11.55
N VAL A 120 12.65 -9.53 10.61
CA VAL A 120 12.58 -10.05 9.23
C VAL A 120 13.43 -9.17 8.33
N LYS A 121 14.39 -9.81 7.63
CA LYS A 121 15.20 -9.12 6.64
C LYS A 121 14.32 -8.65 5.48
N PRO A 122 14.28 -7.36 5.17
CA PRO A 122 13.50 -6.84 4.06
C PRO A 122 13.99 -7.38 2.72
N SER A 123 13.09 -7.49 1.77
CA SER A 123 13.46 -7.80 0.38
C SER A 123 14.10 -6.57 -0.29
N ASN A 124 14.59 -6.74 -1.51
CA ASN A 124 15.13 -5.66 -2.33
C ASN A 124 14.33 -5.48 -3.63
N LEU A 125 13.05 -5.85 -3.60
CA LEU A 125 12.22 -5.90 -4.80
C LEU A 125 11.70 -4.53 -5.23
N LEU A 126 11.68 -3.56 -4.32
CA LEU A 126 11.16 -2.22 -4.57
C LEU A 126 12.23 -1.22 -5.04
N GLN A 127 13.52 -1.55 -4.95
CA GLN A 127 14.62 -0.62 -5.24
C GLN A 127 14.56 0.01 -6.64
N ASN A 128 14.07 -0.73 -7.64
CA ASN A 128 13.96 -0.26 -9.03
C ASN A 128 12.52 0.00 -9.47
N ARG A 129 11.58 0.07 -8.53
CA ARG A 129 10.17 0.29 -8.83
C ARG A 129 9.75 1.71 -8.51
N GLN A 130 8.96 2.29 -9.41
CA GLN A 130 8.43 3.63 -9.25
C GLN A 130 6.96 3.55 -8.85
N ARG A 131 6.56 4.35 -7.87
CA ARG A 131 5.17 4.49 -7.45
C ARG A 131 4.52 5.72 -8.06
N VAL A 132 3.22 5.65 -8.28
CA VAL A 132 2.40 6.82 -8.63
C VAL A 132 2.47 7.82 -7.46
N ARG A 133 2.75 9.09 -7.75
CA ARG A 133 2.82 10.16 -6.74
C ARG A 133 1.52 10.93 -6.58
N ILE A 134 0.78 11.10 -7.68
CA ILE A 134 -0.49 11.82 -7.70
C ILE A 134 -1.61 10.86 -7.30
N ASP A 135 -2.52 11.33 -6.44
CA ASP A 135 -3.67 10.55 -5.94
C ASP A 135 -3.30 9.17 -5.36
N ASN A 136 -2.18 9.13 -4.65
CA ASN A 136 -1.74 7.93 -3.98
C ASN A 136 -2.18 7.93 -2.50
N PRO A 137 -3.21 7.13 -2.13
CA PRO A 137 -3.71 7.10 -0.77
C PRO A 137 -2.80 6.36 0.20
N ASP A 138 -1.77 5.67 -0.28
CA ASP A 138 -0.90 4.80 0.51
C ASP A 138 0.21 5.57 1.23
N PHE A 139 0.56 6.76 0.70
CA PHE A 139 1.66 7.57 1.22
C PHE A 139 1.16 8.93 1.70
N VAL A 140 1.95 9.53 2.58
CA VAL A 140 1.74 10.93 2.98
C VAL A 140 2.04 11.80 1.75
N ALA A 141 1.13 12.73 1.44
CA ALA A 141 1.35 13.65 0.31
C ALA A 141 2.67 14.40 0.52
N ASP A 142 3.52 14.40 -0.50
CA ASP A 142 4.71 15.24 -0.52
C ASP A 142 4.26 16.68 -0.22
N LYS A 143 4.82 17.29 0.81
CA LYS A 143 4.65 18.73 1.04
C LYS A 143 5.26 19.41 -0.18
N VAL A 144 4.41 19.88 -1.09
CA VAL A 144 4.86 20.77 -2.16
C VAL A 144 5.55 21.94 -1.46
N PRO A 145 6.84 22.21 -1.72
CA PRO A 145 7.48 23.37 -1.12
C PRO A 145 6.65 24.60 -1.51
N ALA A 146 6.16 25.32 -0.51
CA ALA A 146 5.43 26.56 -0.67
C ALA A 146 6.35 27.62 -1.26
N GLY A 147 6.52 27.63 -2.60
CA GLY A 147 7.49 28.48 -3.26
C GLY A 147 7.26 28.74 -4.74
N LEU A 148 6.22 28.19 -5.37
CA LEU A 148 5.91 28.42 -6.78
C LEU A 148 4.41 28.57 -7.06
N GLY A 149 3.71 29.32 -6.23
CA GLY A 149 2.32 29.68 -6.40
C GLY A 149 2.15 31.19 -6.43
N GLY A 150 2.66 31.85 -7.47
CA GLY A 150 2.55 33.29 -7.56
C GLY A 150 2.77 33.84 -8.97
N LEU A 151 1.98 33.39 -9.92
CA LEU A 151 1.74 34.10 -11.17
C LEU A 151 0.30 33.83 -11.62
N GLY A 152 -0.64 34.51 -10.98
CA GLY A 152 -1.99 34.66 -11.51
C GLY A 152 -1.98 35.64 -12.69
N PRO A 153 -2.65 35.35 -13.81
CA PRO A 153 -2.85 36.30 -14.90
C PRO A 153 -3.98 37.23 -14.51
N GLY A 154 -3.67 38.50 -14.25
CA GLY A 154 -4.72 39.49 -14.01
C GLY A 154 -4.30 40.74 -13.22
N GLY A 155 -3.19 41.33 -13.58
CA GLY A 155 -2.86 42.69 -13.14
C GLY A 155 -3.27 43.69 -14.23
N MET A 156 -4.47 44.24 -14.13
CA MET A 156 -4.93 45.34 -14.95
C MET A 156 -4.09 46.60 -14.65
N LEU A 157 -3.44 47.13 -15.67
CA LEU A 157 -2.80 48.42 -15.66
C LEU A 157 -3.88 49.49 -15.48
N GLN A 158 -3.93 50.17 -14.34
CA GLN A 158 -4.59 51.44 -14.20
C GLN A 158 -3.56 52.53 -14.45
N THR A 159 -3.68 53.17 -15.59
CA THR A 159 -3.02 54.43 -15.90
C THR A 159 -3.64 55.57 -15.09
N ALA A 160 -2.89 56.11 -14.16
CA ALA A 160 -3.24 57.34 -13.50
C ALA A 160 -2.86 58.49 -14.46
N THR A 161 -3.86 59.17 -15.00
CA THR A 161 -3.71 60.49 -15.62
C THR A 161 -3.59 61.52 -14.53
N SER A 162 -2.46 62.18 -14.45
CA SER A 162 -2.29 63.41 -13.71
C SER A 162 -2.74 64.55 -14.58
N ASP A 163 -3.82 65.23 -14.19
CA ASP A 163 -4.09 66.58 -14.66
C ASP A 163 -3.73 67.52 -13.52
N GLY A 164 -2.82 68.41 -13.86
CA GLY A 164 -2.51 69.57 -13.04
C GLY A 164 -3.50 70.67 -13.21
N GLN A 165 -3.59 71.52 -12.23
CA GLN A 165 -3.75 72.96 -12.43
C GLN A 165 -3.60 73.75 -11.14
N LEU A 166 -2.71 74.73 -11.26
CA LEU A 166 -2.61 75.98 -10.56
C LEU A 166 -2.30 76.04 -9.09
#